data_a4478a15c1aaf826bfca2f03abecc3c3
#
_entry.id   a4478a15c1aaf826bfca2f03abecc3c3
#
_cell.length_a   1.000
_cell.length_b   1.000
_cell.length_c   1.000
_cell.angle_alpha   90.00
_cell.angle_beta   90.00
_cell.angle_gamma   90.00
#
_symmetry.space_group_name_H-M   'P 1'
#
loop_
_entity.id
_entity.type
_entity.pdbx_description
1 polymer ?
#
loop_
_entity_poly.entity_id
_entity_poly.type
_entity_poly.pdbx_seq_one_letter_code
_entity_poly.pdbx_strand_id
1 'polypeptide(L)' 'PKFSARERCFFGGKMFEIEFFVEKGIIRKIETDFAGSPLDVIREEVLEKEYVGHRYSEKYVREILENNTKMFI' A
#
# COMPACT_ATOMS: atom_id res chain seq x y z
N PRO A 1 16.06 10.01 -9.40
CA PRO A 1 15.41 10.81 -8.37
C PRO A 1 14.62 9.95 -7.40
N LYS A 2 14.52 10.43 -6.17
CA LYS A 2 13.75 9.78 -5.11
C LYS A 2 12.50 10.60 -4.82
N PHE A 3 11.38 9.92 -4.60
CA PHE A 3 10.17 10.59 -4.16
C PHE A 3 9.33 9.63 -3.33
N SER A 4 8.36 10.18 -2.63
CA SER A 4 7.35 9.36 -1.96
C SER A 4 5.98 9.71 -2.51
N ALA A 5 5.08 8.72 -2.48
CA ALA A 5 3.71 8.89 -2.91
C ALA A 5 2.79 8.24 -1.88
N ARG A 6 1.65 8.85 -1.64
CA ARG A 6 0.66 8.34 -0.69
C ARG A 6 -0.60 7.93 -1.43
N GLU A 7 -1.09 6.74 -1.09
CA GLU A 7 -2.37 6.25 -1.57
C GLU A 7 -3.29 6.02 -0.38
N ARG A 8 -4.56 6.29 -0.58
CA ARG A 8 -5.57 6.17 0.45
C ARG A 8 -6.46 4.97 0.17
N CYS A 9 -6.83 4.25 1.22
CA CYS A 9 -7.85 3.22 1.13
C CYS A 9 -8.92 3.46 2.19
N PHE A 10 -10.14 3.05 1.88
CA PHE A 10 -11.29 3.24 2.76
C PHE A 10 -11.78 1.87 3.22
N PHE A 11 -11.86 1.69 4.52
CA PHE A 11 -12.34 0.43 5.07
C PHE A 11 -13.09 0.69 6.36
N GLY A 12 -14.30 0.14 6.47
CA GLY A 12 -15.10 0.29 7.67
C GLY A 12 -15.47 1.74 8.00
N GLY A 13 -15.60 2.59 6.98
CA GLY A 13 -15.91 4.00 7.18
C GLY A 13 -14.73 4.85 7.61
N LYS A 14 -13.54 4.28 7.62
CA LYS A 14 -12.32 4.96 8.06
C LYS A 14 -11.30 5.00 6.94
N MET A 15 -10.55 6.09 6.84
CA MET A 15 -9.52 6.25 5.83
C MET A 15 -8.16 5.83 6.37
N PHE A 16 -7.43 5.06 5.57
CA PHE A 16 -6.07 4.63 5.87
C PHE A 16 -5.15 5.04 4.74
N GLU A 17 -3.85 5.14 5.03
CA GLU A 17 -2.87 5.54 4.02
C GLU A 17 -1.72 4.55 3.93
N ILE A 18 -1.20 4.40 2.71
CA ILE A 18 0.06 3.71 2.46
C ILE A 18 0.99 4.72 1.80
N GLU A 19 2.21 4.82 2.31
CA GLU A 19 3.24 5.64 1.71
C GLU A 19 4.25 4.76 0.98
N PHE A 20 4.51 5.09 -0.28
CA PHE A 20 5.45 4.37 -1.13
C PHE A 20 6.70 5.22 -1.31
N PHE A 21 7.86 4.64 -1.02
CA PHE A 21 9.14 5.28 -1.25
C PHE A 21 9.73 4.73 -2.54
N VAL A 22 9.89 5.61 -3.53
CA VAL A 22 10.24 5.25 -4.90
C VAL A 22 11.59 5.84 -5.25
N GLU A 23 12.44 5.02 -5.87
CA GLU A 23 13.73 5.45 -6.38
C GLU A 23 13.92 4.89 -7.78
N LYS A 24 14.24 5.76 -8.72
CA LYS A 24 14.42 5.38 -10.14
C LYS A 24 13.21 4.65 -10.71
N GLY A 25 12.03 5.05 -10.28
CA GLY A 25 10.79 4.46 -10.74
C GLY A 25 10.40 3.14 -10.10
N ILE A 26 11.22 2.64 -9.17
CA ILE A 26 10.99 1.36 -8.50
C ILE A 26 10.64 1.59 -7.04
N ILE A 27 9.61 0.90 -6.55
CA ILE A 27 9.22 0.97 -5.14
C ILE A 27 10.27 0.26 -4.30
N ARG A 28 10.86 0.97 -3.34
CA ARG A 28 11.91 0.43 -2.47
C ARG A 28 11.42 0.11 -1.07
N LYS A 29 10.39 0.82 -0.60
CA LYS A 29 9.88 0.66 0.74
C LYS A 29 8.43 1.12 0.79
N ILE A 30 7.67 0.56 1.73
CA ILE A 30 6.31 1.04 2.02
C ILE A 30 6.16 1.26 3.53
N GLU A 31 5.26 2.16 3.90
CA GLU A 31 4.84 2.36 5.29
C GLU A 31 3.33 2.47 5.31
N THR A 32 2.72 1.93 6.37
CA THR A 32 1.26 1.91 6.52
C THR A 32 0.86 2.42 7.89
N ASP A 33 -0.39 2.86 8.02
CA ASP A 33 -0.99 3.23 9.29
C ASP A 33 -2.06 2.22 9.73
N PHE A 34 -1.89 0.96 9.36
CA PHE A 34 -2.87 -0.09 9.61
C PHE A 34 -2.86 -0.65 11.03
N ALA A 35 -1.83 -0.36 11.81
CA ALA A 35 -1.67 -0.92 13.15
C ALA A 35 -2.89 -0.65 14.03
N GLY A 36 -3.42 -1.70 14.66
CA GLY A 36 -4.59 -1.60 15.53
C GLY A 36 -5.92 -1.49 14.80
N SER A 37 -5.93 -1.53 13.47
CA SER A 37 -7.14 -1.45 12.66
C SER A 37 -7.54 -2.84 12.15
N PRO A 38 -8.75 -2.99 11.57
CA PRO A 38 -9.12 -4.25 10.92
C PRO A 38 -8.19 -4.63 9.77
N LEU A 39 -7.49 -3.64 9.18
CA LEU A 39 -6.54 -3.89 8.10
C LEU A 39 -5.18 -4.39 8.59
N ASP A 40 -4.98 -4.43 9.90
CA ASP A 40 -3.71 -4.92 10.48
C ASP A 40 -3.42 -6.37 10.13
N VAL A 41 -4.45 -7.14 9.75
CA VAL A 41 -4.27 -8.49 9.24
C VAL A 41 -3.55 -8.51 7.90
N ILE A 42 -3.58 -7.40 7.17
CA ILE A 42 -2.78 -7.21 5.96
C ILE A 42 -1.43 -6.72 6.43
N ARG A 43 -0.56 -7.64 6.74
CA ARG A 43 0.74 -7.29 7.29
C ARG A 43 1.57 -6.52 6.27
N GLU A 44 2.34 -5.57 6.78
CA GLU A 44 3.27 -4.80 5.97
C GLU A 44 4.16 -5.71 5.13
N GLU A 45 4.57 -6.85 5.68
CA GLU A 45 5.38 -7.85 4.98
C GLU A 45 4.71 -8.38 3.71
N VAL A 46 3.39 -8.61 3.77
CA VAL A 46 2.62 -9.10 2.62
C VAL A 46 2.58 -8.03 1.55
N LEU A 47 2.32 -6.79 1.95
CA LEU A 47 2.30 -5.67 1.01
C LEU A 47 3.68 -5.41 0.41
N GLU A 48 4.73 -5.56 1.19
CA GLU A 48 6.08 -5.41 0.68
C GLU A 48 6.38 -6.42 -0.43
N LYS A 49 5.94 -7.66 -0.28
CA LYS A 49 6.11 -8.68 -1.32
C LYS A 49 5.38 -8.32 -2.61
N GLU A 50 4.23 -7.67 -2.49
CA GLU A 50 3.44 -7.27 -3.64
C GLU A 50 4.02 -6.06 -4.36
N TYR A 51 4.58 -5.10 -3.61
CA TYR A 51 4.95 -3.80 -4.15
C TYR A 51 6.45 -3.58 -4.32
N VAL A 52 7.24 -3.99 -3.33
CA VAL A 52 8.68 -3.67 -3.34
C VAL A 52 9.39 -4.39 -4.49
N GLY A 53 10.21 -3.66 -5.21
CA GLY A 53 10.91 -4.17 -6.39
C GLY A 53 10.14 -3.99 -7.69
N HIS A 54 8.85 -3.59 -7.61
CA HIS A 54 8.03 -3.33 -8.79
C HIS A 54 8.08 -1.86 -9.19
N ARG A 55 7.81 -1.60 -10.45
CA ARG A 55 7.74 -0.24 -10.94
C ARG A 55 6.54 0.47 -10.33
N TYR A 56 6.73 1.70 -9.88
CA TYR A 56 5.63 2.49 -9.36
C TYR A 56 4.67 2.87 -10.50
N SER A 57 3.41 2.51 -10.34
CA SER A 57 2.33 2.90 -11.22
C SER A 57 1.09 3.08 -10.35
N GLU A 58 0.49 4.25 -10.41
CA GLU A 58 -0.69 4.57 -9.62
C GLU A 58 -1.81 3.55 -9.82
N LYS A 59 -2.04 3.15 -11.06
CA LYS A 59 -3.05 2.16 -11.40
C LYS A 59 -2.75 0.80 -10.77
N TYR A 60 -1.52 0.32 -10.90
CA TYR A 60 -1.09 -0.96 -10.34
C TYR A 60 -1.21 -0.99 -8.82
N VAL A 61 -0.77 0.09 -8.18
CA VAL A 61 -0.83 0.22 -6.73
C VAL A 61 -2.28 0.16 -6.25
N ARG A 62 -3.18 0.89 -6.90
CA ARG A 62 -4.60 0.89 -6.54
C ARG A 62 -5.25 -0.46 -6.73
N GLU A 63 -4.94 -1.15 -7.81
CA GLU A 63 -5.50 -2.48 -8.08
C GLU A 63 -5.13 -3.49 -6.99
N ILE A 64 -3.86 -3.51 -6.59
CA ILE A 64 -3.41 -4.43 -5.54
C ILE A 64 -4.05 -4.08 -4.21
N LEU A 65 -4.13 -2.80 -3.90
CA LEU A 65 -4.73 -2.36 -2.65
C LEU A 65 -6.21 -2.75 -2.57
N GLU A 66 -6.97 -2.54 -3.65
CA GLU A 66 -8.36 -2.95 -3.71
C GLU A 66 -8.52 -4.45 -3.53
N ASN A 67 -7.68 -5.24 -4.19
CA ASN A 67 -7.78 -6.69 -4.10
C ASN A 67 -7.50 -7.18 -2.68
N ASN A 68 -6.55 -6.58 -1.99
CA ASN A 68 -6.24 -6.97 -0.61
C ASN A 68 -7.33 -6.53 0.37
N THR A 69 -7.93 -5.36 0.17
CA THR A 69 -8.98 -4.88 1.07
C THR A 69 -10.32 -5.58 0.85
N LYS A 70 -10.59 -6.04 -0.36
CA LYS A 70 -11.83 -6.78 -0.65
C LYS A 70 -11.96 -8.07 0.15
N MET A 71 -10.87 -8.62 0.61
CA MET A 71 -10.89 -9.87 1.39
C MET A 71 -11.53 -9.70 2.77
N PHE A 72 -11.76 -8.47 3.20
CA PHE A 72 -12.27 -8.18 4.54
C PHE A 72 -13.63 -7.48 4.54
N ILE A 73 -14.27 -7.45 3.41
CA ILE A 73 -15.61 -6.86 3.28
C ILE A 73 -16.66 -7.94 3.46
#